data_363a66240a5a7cd4d3565c9e4094be85
#
_entry.id   363a66240a5a7cd4d3565c9e4094be85
#
_cell.length_a   1.000
_cell.length_b   1.000
_cell.length_c   1.000
_cell.angle_alpha   90.00
_cell.angle_beta   90.00
_cell.angle_gamma   90.00
#
_symmetry.space_group_name_H-M   'P 1'
#
loop_
_entity.id
_entity.type
_entity.pdbx_description
1 polymer ?
#
loop_
_entity_poly.entity_id
_entity_poly.type
_entity_poly.pdbx_seq_one_letter_code
_entity_poly.pdbx_strand_id
1 'polypeptide(L)'
;MMGEFDAIRPYADAEVPAVLQRLIADAGFLDILTRFRFPRLAGPLGWLLKPLIAMRLRTEFARIDSVAALQTRIEAYVDRTIERATDGVTYSGLEQLRPGKAYLFLANHRDIVMDPAFVNYAIYHAGLRTPRIAIGDNLLQRPFVSDLMRLNKSFIVHRSLSGRREKLAAYQLLSAYINHSIRVEGESIWIAQAEGRAKDGDDRTDSAILKMFHMSRKDEPFAEAVKALNLIPVSISYEYDPCDQAKARELYIRASSGSYTKAPGEDDQSIALGITGYKGRVHIHFGTPLERPAEDAKQLAAEIDRQILGNYRLFPAHYLAYEMYAGRDPELQVPTAAQLFSAEELARAETEWQRRLAACPEEQRPYLVLQYANPVRNQYRVKAGLPL
;
A
#
# COMPACT_ATOMS: atom_id res chain seq x y z
N MET A 1 -24.26 -10.41 -21.69
CA MET A 1 -24.05 -8.93 -21.61
C MET A 1 -22.93 -8.68 -20.64
N MET A 2 -21.93 -7.86 -20.96
CA MET A 2 -20.89 -7.44 -19.98
C MET A 2 -21.58 -6.65 -18.87
N GLY A 3 -21.27 -6.98 -17.60
CA GLY A 3 -21.78 -6.24 -16.47
C GLY A 3 -21.14 -4.84 -16.39
N GLU A 4 -21.81 -3.91 -15.71
CA GLU A 4 -21.36 -2.51 -15.59
C GLU A 4 -19.90 -2.38 -15.10
N PHE A 5 -19.45 -3.30 -14.23
CA PHE A 5 -18.12 -3.24 -13.59
C PHE A 5 -17.10 -4.25 -14.15
N ASP A 6 -17.42 -5.01 -15.20
CA ASP A 6 -16.56 -6.09 -15.72
C ASP A 6 -15.16 -5.60 -16.12
N ALA A 7 -15.06 -4.34 -16.59
CA ALA A 7 -13.80 -3.74 -16.98
C ALA A 7 -12.83 -3.54 -15.82
N ILE A 8 -13.36 -3.30 -14.60
CA ILE A 8 -12.53 -2.91 -13.44
C ILE A 8 -12.56 -3.91 -12.28
N ARG A 9 -13.60 -4.72 -12.11
CA ARG A 9 -13.77 -5.65 -10.99
C ARG A 9 -12.69 -6.73 -10.90
N PRO A 10 -12.44 -7.32 -9.72
CA PRO A 10 -11.68 -8.57 -9.59
C PRO A 10 -12.35 -9.71 -10.38
N TYR A 11 -11.62 -10.79 -10.59
CA TYR A 11 -12.20 -12.02 -11.12
C TYR A 11 -13.09 -12.71 -10.09
N ALA A 12 -14.21 -13.29 -10.58
CA ALA A 12 -15.06 -14.17 -9.79
C ALA A 12 -14.50 -15.61 -9.77
N ASP A 13 -14.94 -16.42 -8.81
CA ASP A 13 -14.45 -17.80 -8.66
C ASP A 13 -14.57 -18.62 -9.95
N ALA A 14 -15.67 -18.47 -10.69
CA ALA A 14 -15.88 -19.16 -11.97
C ALA A 14 -14.84 -18.82 -13.05
N GLU A 15 -14.17 -17.68 -12.95
CA GLU A 15 -13.16 -17.21 -13.90
C GLU A 15 -11.74 -17.74 -13.54
N VAL A 16 -11.51 -18.11 -12.26
CA VAL A 16 -10.19 -18.47 -11.72
C VAL A 16 -9.48 -19.55 -12.54
N PRO A 17 -10.11 -20.72 -12.87
CA PRO A 17 -9.41 -21.76 -13.61
C PRO A 17 -8.93 -21.29 -15.00
N ALA A 18 -9.77 -20.55 -15.71
CA ALA A 18 -9.42 -20.06 -17.06
C ALA A 18 -8.29 -19.02 -17.02
N VAL A 19 -8.29 -18.13 -16.01
CA VAL A 19 -7.24 -17.14 -15.84
C VAL A 19 -5.92 -17.79 -15.45
N LEU A 20 -5.93 -18.79 -14.56
CA LEU A 20 -4.72 -19.54 -14.17
C LEU A 20 -4.12 -20.30 -15.38
N GLN A 21 -4.94 -20.87 -16.26
CA GLN A 21 -4.47 -21.49 -17.51
C GLN A 21 -3.80 -20.47 -18.42
N ARG A 22 -4.37 -19.26 -18.56
CA ARG A 22 -3.80 -18.17 -19.35
C ARG A 22 -2.45 -17.71 -18.81
N LEU A 23 -2.32 -17.60 -17.47
CA LEU A 23 -1.05 -17.27 -16.81
C LEU A 23 0.03 -18.31 -17.09
N ILE A 24 -0.28 -19.61 -17.03
CA ILE A 24 0.70 -20.68 -17.33
C ILE A 24 1.13 -20.64 -18.81
N ALA A 25 0.28 -20.15 -19.69
CA ALA A 25 0.60 -20.03 -21.12
C ALA A 25 1.39 -18.74 -21.44
N ASP A 26 1.43 -17.75 -20.53
CA ASP A 26 2.13 -16.48 -20.76
C ASP A 26 3.63 -16.62 -20.61
N ALA A 27 4.35 -16.34 -21.72
CA ALA A 27 5.82 -16.48 -21.78
C ALA A 27 6.53 -15.48 -20.85
N GLY A 28 5.99 -14.26 -20.69
CA GLY A 28 6.55 -13.22 -19.81
C GLY A 28 6.42 -13.61 -18.33
N PHE A 29 5.28 -14.16 -17.94
CA PHE A 29 5.06 -14.70 -16.61
C PHE A 29 6.05 -15.83 -16.27
N LEU A 30 6.21 -16.80 -17.17
CA LEU A 30 7.16 -17.90 -17.00
C LEU A 30 8.60 -17.41 -16.96
N ASP A 31 8.95 -16.38 -17.75
CA ASP A 31 10.29 -15.78 -17.74
C ASP A 31 10.62 -15.14 -16.39
N ILE A 32 9.70 -14.33 -15.85
CA ILE A 32 9.88 -13.70 -14.55
C ILE A 32 9.98 -14.73 -13.44
N LEU A 33 9.11 -15.74 -13.42
CA LEU A 33 9.18 -16.81 -12.42
C LEU A 33 10.49 -17.61 -12.51
N THR A 34 10.96 -17.86 -13.73
CA THR A 34 12.21 -18.59 -13.94
C THR A 34 13.39 -17.79 -13.42
N ARG A 35 13.47 -16.50 -13.71
CA ARG A 35 14.51 -15.60 -13.21
C ARG A 35 14.47 -15.46 -11.68
N PHE A 36 13.27 -15.35 -11.11
CA PHE A 36 13.09 -15.26 -9.66
C PHE A 36 13.54 -16.55 -8.95
N ARG A 37 13.16 -17.71 -9.48
CA ARG A 37 13.45 -19.02 -8.84
C ARG A 37 14.88 -19.49 -9.09
N PHE A 38 15.43 -19.19 -10.26
CA PHE A 38 16.73 -19.67 -10.73
C PHE A 38 17.55 -18.53 -11.36
N PRO A 39 17.94 -17.48 -10.60
CA PRO A 39 18.52 -16.26 -11.14
C PRO A 39 19.80 -16.49 -11.95
N ARG A 40 20.62 -17.50 -11.57
CA ARG A 40 21.87 -17.83 -12.27
C ARG A 40 21.68 -18.76 -13.47
N LEU A 41 20.60 -19.54 -13.49
CA LEU A 41 20.34 -20.56 -14.51
C LEU A 41 19.31 -20.12 -15.56
N ALA A 42 18.53 -19.08 -15.27
CA ALA A 42 17.46 -18.61 -16.15
C ALA A 42 17.97 -18.17 -17.53
N GLY A 43 19.18 -17.60 -17.61
CA GLY A 43 19.81 -17.26 -18.90
C GLY A 43 20.15 -18.50 -19.73
N PRO A 44 21.13 -19.32 -19.30
CA PRO A 44 21.60 -20.45 -20.09
C PRO A 44 20.61 -21.61 -20.23
N LEU A 45 19.74 -21.87 -19.21
CA LEU A 45 18.86 -23.02 -19.18
C LEU A 45 17.37 -22.63 -19.18
N GLY A 46 17.03 -21.36 -19.46
CA GLY A 46 15.64 -20.88 -19.44
C GLY A 46 14.71 -21.66 -20.36
N TRP A 47 15.19 -22.10 -21.51
CA TRP A 47 14.43 -22.91 -22.46
C TRP A 47 13.99 -24.28 -21.89
N LEU A 48 14.79 -24.87 -20.99
CA LEU A 48 14.46 -26.12 -20.29
C LEU A 48 13.66 -25.88 -19.01
N LEU A 49 13.97 -24.82 -18.27
CA LEU A 49 13.33 -24.54 -16.97
C LEU A 49 11.89 -24.05 -17.12
N LYS A 50 11.58 -23.25 -18.14
CA LYS A 50 10.24 -22.71 -18.36
C LYS A 50 9.17 -23.80 -18.53
N PRO A 51 9.34 -24.83 -19.39
CA PRO A 51 8.35 -25.90 -19.50
C PRO A 51 8.22 -26.74 -18.21
N LEU A 52 9.32 -26.94 -17.45
CA LEU A 52 9.26 -27.62 -16.16
C LEU A 52 8.45 -26.82 -15.11
N ILE A 53 8.67 -25.52 -15.06
CA ILE A 53 7.88 -24.62 -14.22
C ILE A 53 6.43 -24.63 -14.63
N ALA A 54 6.12 -24.53 -15.92
CA ALA A 54 4.75 -24.58 -16.44
C ALA A 54 4.05 -25.89 -16.09
N MET A 55 4.73 -27.03 -16.21
CA MET A 55 4.19 -28.34 -15.83
C MET A 55 3.88 -28.40 -14.32
N ARG A 56 4.80 -27.92 -13.47
CA ARG A 56 4.61 -27.85 -12.02
C ARG A 56 3.43 -26.94 -11.66
N LEU A 57 3.35 -25.75 -12.27
CA LEU A 57 2.23 -24.84 -12.06
C LEU A 57 0.89 -25.43 -12.47
N ARG A 58 0.82 -26.17 -13.58
CA ARG A 58 -0.41 -26.88 -13.98
C ARG A 58 -0.88 -27.84 -12.90
N THR A 59 0.03 -28.58 -12.28
CA THR A 59 -0.31 -29.51 -11.19
C THR A 59 -0.76 -28.77 -9.93
N GLU A 60 -0.08 -27.67 -9.60
CA GLU A 60 -0.43 -26.87 -8.42
C GLU A 60 -1.76 -26.13 -8.60
N PHE A 61 -2.01 -25.56 -9.79
CA PHE A 61 -3.20 -24.75 -10.08
C PHE A 61 -4.44 -25.60 -10.40
N ALA A 62 -4.27 -26.88 -10.77
CA ALA A 62 -5.40 -27.80 -11.05
C ALA A 62 -6.38 -27.96 -9.86
N ARG A 63 -5.94 -27.60 -8.64
CA ARG A 63 -6.73 -27.69 -7.41
C ARG A 63 -7.26 -26.35 -6.94
N ILE A 64 -7.01 -25.27 -7.70
CA ILE A 64 -7.44 -23.92 -7.35
C ILE A 64 -8.63 -23.55 -8.24
N ASP A 65 -9.81 -23.54 -7.64
CA ASP A 65 -11.09 -23.28 -8.29
C ASP A 65 -11.77 -21.99 -7.80
N SER A 66 -11.17 -21.33 -6.80
CA SER A 66 -11.74 -20.14 -6.17
C SER A 66 -10.64 -19.14 -5.77
N VAL A 67 -11.04 -17.89 -5.62
CA VAL A 67 -10.16 -16.81 -5.11
C VAL A 67 -9.68 -17.14 -3.70
N ALA A 68 -10.54 -17.70 -2.86
CA ALA A 68 -10.16 -18.09 -1.48
C ALA A 68 -9.08 -19.18 -1.48
N ALA A 69 -9.20 -20.21 -2.33
CA ALA A 69 -8.17 -21.26 -2.47
C ALA A 69 -6.84 -20.68 -2.97
N LEU A 70 -6.88 -19.71 -3.89
CA LEU A 70 -5.69 -19.00 -4.34
C LEU A 70 -5.06 -18.17 -3.21
N GLN A 71 -5.85 -17.44 -2.42
CA GLN A 71 -5.37 -16.63 -1.31
C GLN A 71 -4.68 -17.48 -0.24
N THR A 72 -5.23 -18.64 0.11
CA THR A 72 -4.57 -19.59 1.02
C THR A 72 -3.20 -20.03 0.48
N ARG A 73 -3.06 -20.14 -0.85
CA ARG A 73 -1.77 -20.48 -1.45
C ARG A 73 -0.77 -19.32 -1.42
N ILE A 74 -1.26 -18.09 -1.61
CA ILE A 74 -0.46 -16.86 -1.56
C ILE A 74 0.03 -16.58 -0.14
N GLU A 75 -0.77 -16.88 0.89
CA GLU A 75 -0.43 -16.70 2.30
C GLU A 75 0.96 -17.25 2.64
N ALA A 76 1.26 -18.48 2.24
CA ALA A 76 2.58 -19.08 2.49
C ALA A 76 3.76 -18.33 1.83
N TYR A 77 3.51 -17.52 0.81
CA TYR A 77 4.53 -16.63 0.23
C TYR A 77 4.63 -15.33 1.01
N VAL A 78 3.52 -14.80 1.49
CA VAL A 78 3.48 -13.59 2.34
C VAL A 78 4.19 -13.89 3.66
N ASP A 79 3.93 -15.02 4.32
CA ASP A 79 4.61 -15.46 5.54
C ASP A 79 6.13 -15.44 5.36
N ARG A 80 6.63 -16.13 4.33
CA ARG A 80 8.07 -16.18 4.05
C ARG A 80 8.67 -14.82 3.71
N THR A 81 7.89 -13.93 3.10
CA THR A 81 8.34 -12.57 2.79
C THR A 81 8.44 -11.76 4.07
N ILE A 82 7.46 -11.87 4.96
CA ILE A 82 7.46 -11.25 6.29
C ILE A 82 8.68 -11.71 7.09
N GLU A 83 8.88 -13.03 7.21
CA GLU A 83 10.01 -13.61 7.94
C GLU A 83 11.38 -13.16 7.43
N ARG A 84 11.53 -12.95 6.11
CA ARG A 84 12.81 -12.58 5.49
C ARG A 84 13.08 -11.10 5.44
N ALA A 85 12.05 -10.30 5.35
CA ALA A 85 12.15 -8.87 5.06
C ALA A 85 11.80 -7.98 6.25
N THR A 86 11.35 -8.56 7.39
CA THR A 86 10.96 -7.80 8.59
C THR A 86 11.49 -8.45 9.86
N ASP A 87 11.60 -7.65 10.93
CA ASP A 87 11.84 -8.10 12.31
C ASP A 87 10.51 -8.40 13.04
N GLY A 88 9.44 -8.58 12.29
CA GLY A 88 8.10 -8.87 12.76
C GLY A 88 7.08 -7.82 12.37
N VAL A 89 5.84 -8.29 12.25
CA VAL A 89 4.67 -7.47 11.94
C VAL A 89 3.71 -7.53 13.11
N THR A 90 3.23 -6.37 13.55
CA THR A 90 2.27 -6.25 14.66
C THR A 90 1.03 -5.48 14.21
N TYR A 91 -0.10 -5.74 14.87
CA TYR A 91 -1.39 -5.15 14.55
C TYR A 91 -2.08 -4.62 15.79
N SER A 92 -2.93 -3.60 15.62
CA SER A 92 -3.82 -3.09 16.67
C SER A 92 -5.11 -2.51 16.04
N GLY A 93 -6.19 -2.43 16.82
CA GLY A 93 -7.47 -1.90 16.37
C GLY A 93 -8.35 -2.90 15.59
N LEU A 94 -7.90 -4.16 15.39
CA LEU A 94 -8.69 -5.20 14.69
C LEU A 94 -9.95 -5.60 15.46
N GLU A 95 -9.97 -5.44 16.78
CA GLU A 95 -11.10 -5.71 17.67
C GLU A 95 -12.33 -4.83 17.37
N GLN A 96 -12.14 -3.76 16.62
CA GLN A 96 -13.23 -2.86 16.19
C GLN A 96 -13.96 -3.41 14.95
N LEU A 97 -13.36 -4.36 14.23
CA LEU A 97 -13.93 -4.94 13.04
C LEU A 97 -14.96 -6.02 13.41
N ARG A 98 -16.13 -5.96 12.78
CA ARG A 98 -17.20 -6.92 13.03
C ARG A 98 -17.28 -7.91 11.87
N PRO A 99 -17.34 -9.23 12.13
CA PRO A 99 -17.59 -10.23 11.10
C PRO A 99 -18.88 -9.90 10.31
N GLY A 100 -18.81 -10.05 9.00
CA GLY A 100 -19.95 -9.80 8.11
C GLY A 100 -20.22 -8.33 7.77
N LYS A 101 -19.52 -7.38 8.40
CA LYS A 101 -19.59 -5.95 8.04
C LYS A 101 -18.49 -5.60 7.04
N ALA A 102 -18.86 -4.91 5.97
CA ALA A 102 -17.91 -4.38 4.99
C ALA A 102 -17.40 -2.99 5.39
N TYR A 103 -16.14 -2.72 5.10
CA TYR A 103 -15.43 -1.49 5.45
C TYR A 103 -14.65 -0.93 4.27
N LEU A 104 -14.55 0.39 4.22
CA LEU A 104 -13.58 1.11 3.39
C LEU A 104 -12.33 1.41 4.23
N PHE A 105 -11.26 0.64 4.04
CA PHE A 105 -9.96 0.89 4.66
C PHE A 105 -9.20 1.93 3.83
N LEU A 106 -9.05 3.13 4.39
CA LEU A 106 -8.30 4.23 3.78
C LEU A 106 -6.96 4.36 4.50
N ALA A 107 -5.87 4.07 3.79
CA ALA A 107 -4.54 3.94 4.39
C ALA A 107 -3.55 4.96 3.85
N ASN A 108 -2.57 5.36 4.66
CA ASN A 108 -1.35 5.93 4.12
C ASN A 108 -0.64 4.89 3.22
N HIS A 109 0.19 5.37 2.31
CA HIS A 109 0.77 4.50 1.27
C HIS A 109 2.27 4.70 1.14
N ARG A 110 3.03 3.67 1.52
CA ARG A 110 4.49 3.63 1.53
C ARG A 110 5.08 2.66 0.52
N ASP A 111 4.43 1.50 0.33
CA ASP A 111 4.89 0.42 -0.55
C ASP A 111 3.79 -0.03 -1.51
N ILE A 112 4.15 -0.28 -2.78
CA ILE A 112 3.16 -0.61 -3.83
C ILE A 112 2.41 -1.91 -3.51
N VAL A 113 3.13 -2.93 -3.04
CA VAL A 113 2.61 -4.30 -2.86
C VAL A 113 2.42 -4.64 -1.38
N MET A 114 3.37 -4.23 -0.53
CA MET A 114 3.39 -4.70 0.85
C MET A 114 2.36 -4.00 1.73
N ASP A 115 1.98 -2.75 1.46
CA ASP A 115 0.92 -2.10 2.24
C ASP A 115 -0.41 -2.87 2.20
N PRO A 116 -1.02 -3.12 1.01
CA PRO A 116 -2.23 -3.93 0.96
C PRO A 116 -1.99 -5.39 1.39
N ALA A 117 -0.79 -5.94 1.18
CA ALA A 117 -0.47 -7.29 1.62
C ALA A 117 -0.48 -7.41 3.15
N PHE A 118 0.12 -6.47 3.88
CA PHE A 118 0.10 -6.46 5.35
C PHE A 118 -1.30 -6.25 5.92
N VAL A 119 -2.10 -5.35 5.31
CA VAL A 119 -3.50 -5.16 5.72
C VAL A 119 -4.31 -6.42 5.49
N ASN A 120 -4.19 -7.06 4.30
CA ASN A 120 -4.88 -8.31 4.00
C ASN A 120 -4.43 -9.44 4.95
N TYR A 121 -3.15 -9.53 5.24
CA TYR A 121 -2.58 -10.49 6.16
C TYR A 121 -3.17 -10.34 7.57
N ALA A 122 -3.22 -9.11 8.09
CA ALA A 122 -3.82 -8.83 9.40
C ALA A 122 -5.30 -9.25 9.47
N ILE A 123 -6.08 -8.89 8.45
CA ILE A 123 -7.51 -9.19 8.37
C ILE A 123 -7.75 -10.70 8.23
N TYR A 124 -6.94 -11.38 7.42
CA TYR A 124 -7.01 -12.84 7.24
C TYR A 124 -6.76 -13.59 8.56
N HIS A 125 -5.68 -13.23 9.29
CA HIS A 125 -5.36 -13.84 10.57
C HIS A 125 -6.34 -13.49 11.70
N ALA A 126 -7.11 -12.41 11.54
CA ALA A 126 -8.25 -12.11 12.41
C ALA A 126 -9.50 -12.94 12.08
N GLY A 127 -9.43 -13.84 11.10
CA GLY A 127 -10.56 -14.66 10.66
C GLY A 127 -11.62 -13.89 9.87
N LEU A 128 -11.27 -12.72 9.33
CA LEU A 128 -12.16 -11.86 8.57
C LEU A 128 -11.91 -11.99 7.05
N ARG A 129 -12.90 -11.59 6.25
CA ARG A 129 -12.77 -11.60 4.79
C ARG A 129 -11.83 -10.48 4.33
N THR A 130 -10.81 -10.86 3.54
CA THR A 130 -9.83 -9.91 2.98
C THR A 130 -10.51 -8.90 2.05
N PRO A 131 -10.10 -7.60 2.10
CA PRO A 131 -10.65 -6.58 1.24
C PRO A 131 -10.24 -6.73 -0.23
N ARG A 132 -11.02 -6.11 -1.11
CA ARG A 132 -10.63 -5.80 -2.48
C ARG A 132 -9.61 -4.66 -2.48
N ILE A 133 -8.64 -4.70 -3.39
CA ILE A 133 -7.51 -3.76 -3.41
C ILE A 133 -7.61 -2.83 -4.62
N ALA A 134 -7.60 -1.51 -4.38
CA ALA A 134 -7.53 -0.52 -5.46
C ALA A 134 -6.12 -0.49 -6.07
N ILE A 135 -5.99 -0.72 -7.38
CA ILE A 135 -4.70 -0.69 -8.09
C ILE A 135 -4.77 0.20 -9.33
N GLY A 136 -3.77 1.07 -9.50
CA GLY A 136 -3.68 1.91 -10.69
C GLY A 136 -3.34 1.12 -11.96
N ASP A 137 -3.98 1.46 -13.08
CA ASP A 137 -3.75 0.86 -14.39
C ASP A 137 -2.32 1.04 -14.91
N ASN A 138 -1.60 2.06 -14.43
CA ASN A 138 -0.19 2.27 -14.72
C ASN A 138 0.73 1.11 -14.27
N LEU A 139 0.30 0.31 -13.30
CA LEU A 139 1.01 -0.88 -12.83
C LEU A 139 0.64 -2.15 -13.60
N LEU A 140 -0.41 -2.11 -14.43
CA LEU A 140 -1.00 -3.26 -15.12
C LEU A 140 -0.62 -3.33 -16.61
N GLN A 141 0.54 -2.82 -16.98
CA GLN A 141 0.98 -2.72 -18.38
C GLN A 141 1.20 -4.07 -19.08
N ARG A 142 1.42 -5.14 -18.30
CA ARG A 142 1.57 -6.51 -18.82
C ARG A 142 0.30 -7.31 -18.52
N PRO A 143 -0.29 -8.02 -19.49
CA PRO A 143 -1.55 -8.76 -19.29
C PRO A 143 -1.52 -9.71 -18.09
N PHE A 144 -0.43 -10.47 -17.91
CA PHE A 144 -0.31 -11.39 -16.79
C PHE A 144 -0.25 -10.69 -15.42
N VAL A 145 0.26 -9.45 -15.34
CA VAL A 145 0.26 -8.66 -14.09
C VAL A 145 -1.18 -8.27 -13.73
N SER A 146 -1.95 -7.82 -14.73
CA SER A 146 -3.39 -7.55 -14.56
C SER A 146 -4.13 -8.80 -14.08
N ASP A 147 -3.87 -9.94 -14.71
CA ASP A 147 -4.49 -11.21 -14.32
C ASP A 147 -4.17 -11.60 -12.87
N LEU A 148 -2.89 -11.52 -12.46
CA LEU A 148 -2.47 -11.82 -11.09
C LEU A 148 -3.12 -10.89 -10.06
N MET A 149 -3.15 -9.59 -10.34
CA MET A 149 -3.72 -8.62 -9.42
C MET A 149 -5.24 -8.82 -9.29
N ARG A 150 -5.95 -8.99 -10.40
CA ARG A 150 -7.40 -9.23 -10.38
C ARG A 150 -7.78 -10.57 -9.75
N LEU A 151 -6.96 -11.60 -9.88
CA LEU A 151 -7.10 -12.87 -9.15
C LEU A 151 -6.94 -12.68 -7.63
N ASN A 152 -6.07 -11.74 -7.21
CA ASN A 152 -5.89 -11.41 -5.80
C ASN A 152 -6.81 -10.27 -5.33
N LYS A 153 -8.06 -10.25 -5.81
CA LYS A 153 -9.11 -9.31 -5.42
C LYS A 153 -8.80 -7.84 -5.74
N SER A 154 -7.83 -7.53 -6.62
CA SER A 154 -7.61 -6.14 -7.03
C SER A 154 -8.62 -5.69 -8.09
N PHE A 155 -9.07 -4.44 -7.96
CA PHE A 155 -9.87 -3.75 -8.96
C PHE A 155 -9.11 -2.55 -9.52
N ILE A 156 -9.40 -2.21 -10.79
CA ILE A 156 -8.60 -1.27 -11.57
C ILE A 156 -9.07 0.17 -11.35
N VAL A 157 -8.11 1.05 -11.04
CA VAL A 157 -8.29 2.51 -10.99
C VAL A 157 -7.63 3.12 -12.23
N HIS A 158 -8.43 3.69 -13.12
CA HIS A 158 -7.92 4.33 -14.34
C HIS A 158 -7.28 5.68 -14.01
N ARG A 159 -5.95 5.75 -14.12
CA ARG A 159 -5.13 6.96 -13.92
C ARG A 159 -4.51 7.46 -15.21
N SER A 160 -4.32 6.59 -16.19
CA SER A 160 -3.62 6.85 -17.45
C SER A 160 -4.46 7.65 -18.47
N LEU A 161 -5.70 7.97 -18.15
CA LEU A 161 -6.60 8.73 -19.03
C LEU A 161 -6.17 10.19 -19.13
N SER A 162 -6.18 10.77 -20.34
CA SER A 162 -5.80 12.17 -20.58
C SER A 162 -7.00 13.09 -20.71
N GLY A 163 -8.13 12.60 -21.23
CA GLY A 163 -9.34 13.37 -21.47
C GLY A 163 -10.12 13.72 -20.19
N ARG A 164 -10.51 14.99 -20.00
CA ARG A 164 -11.29 15.43 -18.82
C ARG A 164 -12.62 14.67 -18.69
N ARG A 165 -13.31 14.43 -19.82
CA ARG A 165 -14.60 13.70 -19.83
C ARG A 165 -14.40 12.24 -19.47
N GLU A 166 -13.35 11.61 -20.00
CA GLU A 166 -12.99 10.21 -19.72
C GLU A 166 -12.59 10.01 -18.24
N LYS A 167 -11.77 10.92 -17.70
CA LYS A 167 -11.42 10.92 -16.25
C LYS A 167 -12.65 11.03 -15.37
N LEU A 168 -13.59 11.94 -15.71
CA LEU A 168 -14.81 12.10 -14.95
C LEU A 168 -15.66 10.82 -14.97
N ALA A 169 -15.84 10.21 -16.16
CA ALA A 169 -16.58 8.95 -16.29
C ALA A 169 -15.91 7.81 -15.51
N ALA A 170 -14.58 7.71 -15.57
CA ALA A 170 -13.82 6.71 -14.81
C ALA A 170 -13.97 6.90 -13.29
N TYR A 171 -13.94 8.13 -12.78
CA TYR A 171 -14.17 8.39 -11.37
C TYR A 171 -15.62 8.12 -10.94
N GLN A 172 -16.60 8.39 -11.79
CA GLN A 172 -18.00 8.03 -11.53
C GLN A 172 -18.17 6.51 -11.46
N LEU A 173 -17.58 5.78 -12.42
CA LEU A 173 -17.58 4.31 -12.41
C LEU A 173 -16.89 3.75 -11.16
N LEU A 174 -15.73 4.29 -10.80
CA LEU A 174 -14.99 3.89 -9.60
C LEU A 174 -15.81 4.15 -8.32
N SER A 175 -16.42 5.34 -8.21
CA SER A 175 -17.32 5.67 -7.10
C SER A 175 -18.50 4.71 -7.00
N ALA A 176 -19.15 4.41 -8.15
CA ALA A 176 -20.25 3.46 -8.20
C ALA A 176 -19.82 2.05 -7.78
N TYR A 177 -18.65 1.59 -8.24
CA TYR A 177 -18.10 0.29 -7.89
C TYR A 177 -17.79 0.17 -6.40
N ILE A 178 -17.16 1.19 -5.78
CA ILE A 178 -16.84 1.21 -4.35
C ILE A 178 -18.14 1.15 -3.52
N ASN A 179 -19.12 2.00 -3.86
CA ASN A 179 -20.42 1.99 -3.19
C ASN A 179 -21.15 0.65 -3.35
N HIS A 180 -21.15 0.07 -4.56
CA HIS A 180 -21.75 -1.24 -4.83
C HIS A 180 -21.07 -2.35 -4.02
N SER A 181 -19.75 -2.41 -4.04
CA SER A 181 -18.96 -3.42 -3.31
C SER A 181 -19.28 -3.43 -1.82
N ILE A 182 -19.32 -2.26 -1.19
CA ILE A 182 -19.51 -2.16 0.26
C ILE A 182 -20.98 -2.31 0.64
N ARG A 183 -21.89 -1.58 -0.04
CA ARG A 183 -23.29 -1.45 0.37
C ARG A 183 -24.19 -2.59 -0.14
N VAL A 184 -23.81 -3.24 -1.26
CA VAL A 184 -24.64 -4.28 -1.92
C VAL A 184 -24.00 -5.66 -1.79
N GLU A 185 -22.70 -5.79 -2.14
CA GLU A 185 -22.03 -7.09 -2.11
C GLU A 185 -21.45 -7.43 -0.73
N GLY A 186 -21.36 -6.47 0.19
CA GLY A 186 -20.77 -6.68 1.52
C GLY A 186 -19.27 -6.98 1.48
N GLU A 187 -18.57 -6.48 0.47
CA GLU A 187 -17.13 -6.66 0.28
C GLU A 187 -16.37 -5.41 0.75
N SER A 188 -15.40 -5.61 1.64
CA SER A 188 -14.51 -4.53 2.08
C SER A 188 -13.55 -4.10 0.98
N ILE A 189 -13.07 -2.86 1.06
CA ILE A 189 -12.13 -2.28 0.11
C ILE A 189 -10.94 -1.69 0.87
N TRP A 190 -9.72 -1.90 0.34
CA TRP A 190 -8.53 -1.13 0.69
C TRP A 190 -8.19 -0.16 -0.44
N ILE A 191 -7.94 1.10 -0.07
CA ILE A 191 -7.51 2.16 -1.00
C ILE A 191 -6.55 3.12 -0.29
N ALA A 192 -5.56 3.63 -1.02
CA ALA A 192 -4.64 4.64 -0.52
C ALA A 192 -5.33 5.99 -0.32
N GLN A 193 -4.92 6.76 0.69
CA GLN A 193 -5.47 8.08 1.04
C GLN A 193 -5.14 9.19 0.02
N ALA A 194 -4.17 8.95 -0.85
CA ALA A 194 -3.75 9.86 -1.90
C ALA A 194 -3.24 9.09 -3.12
N GLU A 195 -3.14 9.77 -4.26
CA GLU A 195 -2.55 9.17 -5.44
C GLU A 195 -1.03 9.00 -5.29
N GLY A 196 -0.57 7.76 -5.44
CA GLY A 196 0.84 7.40 -5.32
C GLY A 196 1.32 7.24 -3.88
N ARG A 197 2.58 6.83 -3.74
CA ARG A 197 3.22 6.63 -2.43
C ARG A 197 3.75 7.95 -1.89
N ALA A 198 3.59 8.19 -0.58
CA ALA A 198 4.29 9.28 0.10
C ALA A 198 5.81 9.08 0.00
N LYS A 199 6.54 10.15 -0.34
CA LYS A 199 7.98 10.13 -0.54
C LYS A 199 8.74 10.78 0.62
N ASP A 200 8.13 11.79 1.23
CA ASP A 200 8.71 12.63 2.27
C ASP A 200 8.26 12.27 3.68
N GLY A 201 7.41 11.25 3.83
CA GLY A 201 6.86 10.87 5.12
C GLY A 201 5.74 11.78 5.64
N ASP A 202 5.31 12.77 4.87
CA ASP A 202 4.15 13.61 5.18
C ASP A 202 2.89 12.98 4.58
N ASP A 203 2.34 12.01 5.27
CA ASP A 203 1.20 11.19 4.83
C ASP A 203 -0.11 11.96 4.97
N ARG A 204 -0.51 12.72 3.93
CA ARG A 204 -1.74 13.52 3.92
C ARG A 204 -2.83 12.92 3.05
N THR A 205 -4.05 13.04 3.52
CA THR A 205 -5.23 12.62 2.77
C THR A 205 -5.59 13.63 1.70
N ASP A 206 -5.68 13.18 0.45
CA ASP A 206 -6.18 14.01 -0.64
C ASP A 206 -7.71 14.10 -0.57
N SER A 207 -8.22 15.32 -0.33
CA SER A 207 -9.66 15.57 -0.29
C SER A 207 -10.38 15.22 -1.61
N ALA A 208 -9.65 15.12 -2.72
CA ALA A 208 -10.23 14.72 -4.00
C ALA A 208 -10.70 13.26 -4.00
N ILE A 209 -9.99 12.36 -3.28
CA ILE A 209 -10.42 10.96 -3.16
C ILE A 209 -11.72 10.85 -2.35
N LEU A 210 -11.88 11.67 -1.32
CA LEU A 210 -13.10 11.70 -0.50
C LEU A 210 -14.30 12.20 -1.32
N LYS A 211 -14.09 13.24 -2.15
CA LYS A 211 -15.09 13.71 -3.10
C LYS A 211 -15.44 12.65 -4.14
N MET A 212 -14.47 11.89 -4.61
CA MET A 212 -14.68 10.79 -5.54
C MET A 212 -15.61 9.73 -4.95
N PHE A 213 -15.49 9.36 -3.67
CA PHE A 213 -16.40 8.40 -3.02
C PHE A 213 -17.87 8.82 -3.08
N HIS A 214 -18.15 10.12 -3.09
CA HIS A 214 -19.49 10.69 -3.16
C HIS A 214 -20.03 10.82 -4.60
N MET A 215 -19.19 10.74 -5.64
CA MET A 215 -19.59 11.09 -7.02
C MET A 215 -20.77 10.32 -7.56
N SER A 216 -20.94 9.05 -7.19
CA SER A 216 -22.08 8.21 -7.59
C SER A 216 -23.32 8.37 -6.69
N ARG A 217 -23.22 9.17 -5.65
CA ARG A 217 -24.26 9.37 -4.60
C ARG A 217 -24.54 10.85 -4.34
N LYS A 218 -24.55 11.65 -5.41
CA LYS A 218 -24.76 13.12 -5.31
C LYS A 218 -26.12 13.50 -4.73
N ASP A 219 -27.08 12.60 -4.77
CA ASP A 219 -28.42 12.80 -4.19
C ASP A 219 -28.47 12.60 -2.67
N GLU A 220 -27.41 12.02 -2.09
CA GLU A 220 -27.26 11.85 -0.65
C GLU A 220 -26.37 12.99 -0.10
N PRO A 221 -26.58 13.47 1.15
CA PRO A 221 -25.62 14.36 1.82
C PRO A 221 -24.23 13.68 1.90
N PHE A 222 -23.16 14.46 1.72
CA PHE A 222 -21.78 13.95 1.70
C PHE A 222 -21.44 13.09 2.92
N ALA A 223 -21.77 13.59 4.12
CA ALA A 223 -21.51 12.88 5.38
C ALA A 223 -22.23 11.51 5.44
N GLU A 224 -23.49 11.44 5.00
CA GLU A 224 -24.26 10.20 4.99
C GLU A 224 -23.72 9.19 3.96
N ALA A 225 -23.34 9.66 2.77
CA ALA A 225 -22.73 8.82 1.77
C ALA A 225 -21.38 8.22 2.25
N VAL A 226 -20.54 9.01 2.91
CA VAL A 226 -19.27 8.55 3.49
C VAL A 226 -19.51 7.60 4.66
N LYS A 227 -20.43 7.92 5.56
CA LYS A 227 -20.82 7.07 6.70
C LYS A 227 -21.23 5.67 6.23
N ALA A 228 -22.00 5.59 5.14
CA ALA A 228 -22.47 4.32 4.58
C ALA A 228 -21.32 3.42 4.06
N LEU A 229 -20.13 3.96 3.84
CA LEU A 229 -18.93 3.21 3.46
C LEU A 229 -18.21 2.58 4.66
N ASN A 230 -18.63 2.87 5.90
CA ASN A 230 -17.97 2.39 7.11
C ASN A 230 -16.45 2.64 7.06
N LEU A 231 -16.03 3.88 6.73
CA LEU A 231 -14.64 4.25 6.52
C LEU A 231 -13.84 4.08 7.81
N ILE A 232 -12.70 3.37 7.70
CA ILE A 232 -11.71 3.17 8.75
C ILE A 232 -10.37 3.68 8.23
N PRO A 233 -9.79 4.71 8.89
CA PRO A 233 -8.42 5.12 8.63
C PRO A 233 -7.44 4.03 9.08
N VAL A 234 -6.46 3.69 8.24
CA VAL A 234 -5.44 2.67 8.56
C VAL A 234 -4.06 3.30 8.51
N SER A 235 -3.32 3.19 9.61
CA SER A 235 -1.93 3.64 9.71
C SER A 235 -0.98 2.47 9.47
N ILE A 236 -0.10 2.60 8.47
CA ILE A 236 0.92 1.60 8.15
C ILE A 236 2.29 2.21 8.44
N SER A 237 3.01 1.63 9.38
CA SER A 237 4.28 2.13 9.90
C SER A 237 5.39 1.15 9.61
N TYR A 238 6.44 1.62 8.95
CA TYR A 238 7.66 0.87 8.68
C TYR A 238 8.80 1.47 9.50
N GLU A 239 9.61 0.63 10.16
CA GLU A 239 10.84 1.09 10.80
C GLU A 239 11.84 1.57 9.77
N TYR A 240 11.94 0.86 8.64
CA TYR A 240 12.75 1.24 7.49
C TYR A 240 11.96 1.08 6.19
N ASP A 241 11.95 2.11 5.37
CA ASP A 241 11.36 2.03 4.04
C ASP A 241 12.38 1.39 3.08
N PRO A 242 12.07 0.26 2.42
CA PRO A 242 13.00 -0.38 1.51
C PRO A 242 13.32 0.44 0.26
N CYS A 243 12.46 1.42 -0.07
CA CYS A 243 12.62 2.30 -1.22
C CYS A 243 13.13 3.70 -0.85
N ASP A 244 13.61 3.92 0.38
CA ASP A 244 13.97 5.25 0.89
C ASP A 244 15.00 6.00 0.03
N GLN A 245 16.03 5.29 -0.49
CA GLN A 245 17.04 5.88 -1.38
C GLN A 245 16.42 6.38 -2.70
N ALA A 246 15.55 5.57 -3.30
CA ALA A 246 14.85 5.95 -4.54
C ALA A 246 13.91 7.13 -4.32
N LYS A 247 13.23 7.18 -3.18
CA LYS A 247 12.37 8.30 -2.78
C LYS A 247 13.17 9.57 -2.51
N ALA A 248 14.29 9.48 -1.79
CA ALA A 248 15.18 10.62 -1.56
C ALA A 248 15.71 11.21 -2.87
N ARG A 249 16.14 10.34 -3.80
CA ARG A 249 16.55 10.75 -5.15
C ARG A 249 15.41 11.44 -5.93
N GLU A 250 14.20 10.90 -5.91
CA GLU A 250 13.04 11.52 -6.58
C GLU A 250 12.76 12.91 -6.02
N LEU A 251 12.77 13.08 -4.69
CA LEU A 251 12.55 14.37 -4.04
C LEU A 251 13.65 15.38 -4.36
N TYR A 252 14.91 14.96 -4.33
CA TYR A 252 16.05 15.79 -4.71
C TYR A 252 15.94 16.29 -6.16
N ILE A 253 15.65 15.39 -7.10
CA ILE A 253 15.49 15.76 -8.51
C ILE A 253 14.31 16.73 -8.69
N ARG A 254 13.16 16.48 -8.05
CA ARG A 254 12.02 17.40 -8.09
C ARG A 254 12.36 18.78 -7.56
N ALA A 255 13.12 18.86 -6.47
CA ALA A 255 13.52 20.13 -5.86
C ALA A 255 14.53 20.87 -6.73
N SER A 256 15.46 20.17 -7.39
CA SER A 256 16.52 20.77 -8.20
C SER A 256 16.10 21.11 -9.63
N SER A 257 15.21 20.31 -10.25
CA SER A 257 14.81 20.47 -11.67
C SER A 257 13.33 20.80 -11.88
N GLY A 258 12.53 20.89 -10.81
CA GLY A 258 11.08 21.21 -10.87
C GLY A 258 10.18 20.03 -11.23
N SER A 259 10.71 18.95 -11.78
CA SER A 259 9.94 17.78 -12.20
C SER A 259 10.75 16.48 -12.08
N TYR A 260 10.05 15.36 -12.05
CA TYR A 260 10.64 14.04 -12.09
C TYR A 260 9.87 13.13 -13.04
N THR A 261 10.59 12.53 -13.97
CA THR A 261 10.03 11.51 -14.87
C THR A 261 10.66 10.17 -14.52
N LYS A 262 9.83 9.19 -14.20
CA LYS A 262 10.31 7.83 -13.89
C LYS A 262 10.98 7.21 -15.10
N ALA A 263 12.11 6.54 -14.86
CA ALA A 263 12.77 5.73 -15.87
C ALA A 263 11.96 4.45 -16.16
N PRO A 264 12.06 3.89 -17.38
CA PRO A 264 11.46 2.59 -17.69
C PRO A 264 11.87 1.51 -16.69
N GLY A 265 10.91 0.76 -16.14
CA GLY A 265 11.16 -0.30 -15.16
C GLY A 265 11.38 0.15 -13.71
N GLU A 266 11.29 1.44 -13.39
CA GLU A 266 11.47 1.94 -12.03
C GLU A 266 10.37 1.47 -11.07
N ASP A 267 9.13 1.34 -11.54
CA ASP A 267 8.05 0.75 -10.74
C ASP A 267 8.29 -0.75 -10.49
N ASP A 268 8.80 -1.50 -11.48
CA ASP A 268 9.17 -2.92 -11.31
C ASP A 268 10.29 -3.07 -10.27
N GLN A 269 11.30 -2.19 -10.29
CA GLN A 269 12.38 -2.15 -9.29
C GLN A 269 11.84 -1.82 -7.89
N SER A 270 10.94 -0.84 -7.80
CA SER A 270 10.30 -0.47 -6.53
C SER A 270 9.46 -1.62 -5.96
N ILE A 271 8.72 -2.35 -6.80
CA ILE A 271 7.98 -3.55 -6.41
C ILE A 271 8.93 -4.62 -5.87
N ALA A 272 10.02 -4.91 -6.60
CA ALA A 272 11.00 -5.91 -6.17
C ALA A 272 11.67 -5.55 -4.84
N LEU A 273 12.07 -4.28 -4.67
CA LEU A 273 12.64 -3.77 -3.42
C LEU A 273 11.61 -3.79 -2.29
N GLY A 274 10.36 -3.41 -2.57
CA GLY A 274 9.27 -3.47 -1.60
C GLY A 274 9.05 -4.88 -1.06
N ILE A 275 9.09 -5.90 -1.92
CA ILE A 275 8.93 -7.30 -1.51
C ILE A 275 10.15 -7.82 -0.74
N THR A 276 11.37 -7.57 -1.25
CA THR A 276 12.60 -8.24 -0.77
C THR A 276 13.42 -7.41 0.22
N GLY A 277 13.25 -6.09 0.24
CA GLY A 277 14.07 -5.17 1.02
C GLY A 277 13.73 -5.21 2.51
N TYR A 278 14.76 -5.01 3.33
CA TYR A 278 14.63 -5.01 4.78
C TYR A 278 13.81 -3.82 5.30
N LYS A 279 12.84 -4.12 6.16
CA LYS A 279 11.86 -3.16 6.70
C LYS A 279 11.99 -2.92 8.21
N GLY A 280 12.83 -3.72 8.91
CA GLY A 280 12.79 -3.73 10.37
C GLY A 280 11.41 -4.17 10.87
N ARG A 281 10.93 -3.53 11.90
CA ARG A 281 9.59 -3.77 12.45
C ARG A 281 8.52 -3.06 11.62
N VAL A 282 7.36 -3.69 11.48
CA VAL A 282 6.20 -3.12 10.79
C VAL A 282 5.00 -3.13 11.74
N HIS A 283 4.21 -2.06 11.73
CA HIS A 283 2.98 -1.98 12.52
C HIS A 283 1.83 -1.45 11.69
N ILE A 284 0.68 -2.14 11.77
CA ILE A 284 -0.56 -1.72 11.15
C ILE A 284 -1.58 -1.40 12.25
N HIS A 285 -2.11 -0.18 12.25
CA HIS A 285 -3.17 0.23 13.16
C HIS A 285 -4.46 0.48 12.39
N PHE A 286 -5.53 -0.23 12.78
CA PHE A 286 -6.89 0.03 12.29
C PHE A 286 -7.53 1.05 13.22
N GLY A 287 -7.77 2.25 12.70
CA GLY A 287 -8.36 3.35 13.44
C GLY A 287 -9.83 3.14 13.78
N THR A 288 -10.42 4.11 14.43
CA THR A 288 -11.84 4.09 14.80
C THR A 288 -12.71 4.38 13.57
N PRO A 289 -13.77 3.59 13.33
CA PRO A 289 -14.73 3.88 12.26
C PRO A 289 -15.29 5.30 12.35
N LEU A 290 -15.38 5.99 11.23
CA LEU A 290 -15.96 7.34 11.17
C LEU A 290 -17.50 7.28 11.18
N GLU A 291 -18.08 7.20 12.36
CA GLU A 291 -19.54 7.11 12.53
C GLU A 291 -20.27 8.44 12.26
N ARG A 292 -19.58 9.55 12.44
CA ARG A 292 -20.09 10.92 12.22
C ARG A 292 -19.04 11.71 11.43
N PRO A 293 -18.85 11.38 10.13
CA PRO A 293 -17.86 12.08 9.31
C PRO A 293 -18.25 13.56 9.13
N ALA A 294 -17.25 14.42 8.99
CA ALA A 294 -17.46 15.82 8.67
C ALA A 294 -18.19 16.00 7.34
N GLU A 295 -18.97 17.06 7.22
CA GLU A 295 -19.75 17.37 6.00
C GLU A 295 -18.88 17.93 4.86
N ASP A 296 -17.70 18.44 5.16
CA ASP A 296 -16.73 18.96 4.23
C ASP A 296 -15.55 18.01 4.02
N ALA A 297 -15.20 17.74 2.76
CA ALA A 297 -14.13 16.80 2.42
C ALA A 297 -12.74 17.20 2.97
N LYS A 298 -12.46 18.50 3.19
CA LYS A 298 -11.19 18.93 3.77
C LYS A 298 -11.18 18.71 5.29
N GLN A 299 -12.29 18.97 5.95
CA GLN A 299 -12.43 18.67 7.39
C GLN A 299 -12.35 17.16 7.63
N LEU A 300 -13.01 16.37 6.78
CA LEU A 300 -12.92 14.92 6.81
C LEU A 300 -11.49 14.42 6.57
N ALA A 301 -10.76 14.99 5.61
CA ALA A 301 -9.36 14.67 5.39
C ALA A 301 -8.50 14.94 6.64
N ALA A 302 -8.70 16.08 7.30
CA ALA A 302 -8.00 16.41 8.53
C ALA A 302 -8.36 15.48 9.70
N GLU A 303 -9.60 14.98 9.78
CA GLU A 303 -10.04 13.98 10.76
C GLU A 303 -9.35 12.62 10.52
N ILE A 304 -9.27 12.19 9.25
CA ILE A 304 -8.57 10.97 8.83
C ILE A 304 -7.07 11.10 9.12
N ASP A 305 -6.45 12.22 8.76
CA ASP A 305 -5.03 12.49 9.00
C ASP A 305 -4.68 12.42 10.48
N ARG A 306 -5.53 12.99 11.37
CA ARG A 306 -5.32 12.87 12.82
C ARG A 306 -5.29 11.42 13.28
N GLN A 307 -6.13 10.56 12.74
CA GLN A 307 -6.11 9.15 13.10
C GLN A 307 -4.88 8.43 12.51
N ILE A 308 -4.56 8.63 11.23
CA ILE A 308 -3.43 7.96 10.58
C ILE A 308 -2.11 8.40 11.23
N LEU A 309 -1.88 9.71 11.34
CA LEU A 309 -0.62 10.26 11.86
C LEU A 309 -0.50 10.09 13.37
N GLY A 310 -1.62 10.23 14.10
CA GLY A 310 -1.65 10.03 15.55
C GLY A 310 -1.35 8.59 15.98
N ASN A 311 -1.75 7.62 15.18
CA ASN A 311 -1.55 6.20 15.43
C ASN A 311 -0.36 5.59 14.68
N TYR A 312 0.41 6.40 13.95
CA TYR A 312 1.65 5.94 13.32
C TYR A 312 2.63 5.47 14.40
N ARG A 313 3.07 4.23 14.33
CA ARG A 313 4.05 3.70 15.29
C ARG A 313 5.43 4.21 14.94
N LEU A 314 5.99 5.01 15.82
CA LEU A 314 7.35 5.53 15.70
C LEU A 314 8.35 4.53 16.25
N PHE A 315 9.45 4.35 15.53
CA PHE A 315 10.57 3.47 15.86
C PHE A 315 11.85 4.30 16.09
N PRO A 316 12.92 3.72 16.66
CA PRO A 316 14.15 4.46 16.94
C PRO A 316 14.69 5.25 15.75
N ALA A 317 14.69 4.68 14.54
CA ALA A 317 15.17 5.33 13.33
C ALA A 317 14.46 6.66 13.03
N HIS A 318 13.15 6.76 13.34
CA HIS A 318 12.41 8.00 13.16
C HIS A 318 12.90 9.12 14.07
N TYR A 319 13.19 8.80 15.34
CA TYR A 319 13.69 9.80 16.30
C TYR A 319 15.13 10.19 15.99
N LEU A 320 16.00 9.23 15.62
CA LEU A 320 17.36 9.53 15.16
C LEU A 320 17.34 10.48 13.95
N ALA A 321 16.46 10.25 13.00
CA ALA A 321 16.28 11.14 11.87
C ALA A 321 15.73 12.51 12.28
N TYR A 322 14.76 12.55 13.22
CA TYR A 322 14.20 13.80 13.71
C TYR A 322 15.24 14.64 14.45
N GLU A 323 16.15 14.03 15.22
CA GLU A 323 17.25 14.71 15.88
C GLU A 323 18.24 15.34 14.89
N MET A 324 18.40 14.75 13.71
CA MET A 324 19.21 15.29 12.60
C MET A 324 18.47 16.34 11.75
N TYR A 325 17.13 16.39 11.85
CA TYR A 325 16.32 17.23 10.97
C TYR A 325 16.45 18.71 11.31
N ALA A 326 16.93 19.52 10.35
CA ALA A 326 17.14 20.96 10.53
C ALA A 326 15.84 21.76 10.69
N GLY A 327 14.72 21.25 10.16
CA GLY A 327 13.39 21.89 10.23
C GLY A 327 12.57 21.45 11.45
N ARG A 328 13.21 21.12 12.58
CA ARG A 328 12.50 20.81 13.83
C ARG A 328 11.67 22.00 14.28
N ASP A 329 10.42 21.71 14.67
CA ASP A 329 9.53 22.71 15.25
C ASP A 329 9.92 22.93 16.72
N PRO A 330 10.40 24.14 17.11
CA PRO A 330 10.85 24.38 18.46
C PRO A 330 9.72 24.37 19.50
N GLU A 331 8.46 24.49 19.07
CA GLU A 331 7.29 24.43 19.95
C GLU A 331 6.91 22.98 20.30
N LEU A 332 7.42 21.99 19.56
CA LEU A 332 7.15 20.59 19.83
C LEU A 332 8.13 20.01 20.86
N GLN A 333 7.60 19.58 21.98
CA GLN A 333 8.35 18.85 22.99
C GLN A 333 8.52 17.38 22.60
N VAL A 334 9.42 17.10 21.66
CA VAL A 334 9.74 15.74 21.24
C VAL A 334 10.86 15.18 22.09
N PRO A 335 10.65 14.07 22.82
CA PRO A 335 11.73 13.43 23.58
C PRO A 335 12.80 12.88 22.63
N THR A 336 14.03 12.78 23.13
CA THR A 336 15.13 12.17 22.38
C THR A 336 14.94 10.66 22.23
N ALA A 337 15.57 10.06 21.23
CA ALA A 337 15.58 8.62 21.07
C ALA A 337 16.06 7.89 22.34
N ALA A 338 17.09 8.44 23.00
CA ALA A 338 17.66 7.87 24.23
C ALA A 338 16.69 7.89 25.44
N GLN A 339 15.68 8.75 25.44
CA GLN A 339 14.65 8.80 26.48
C GLN A 339 13.53 7.75 26.28
N LEU A 340 13.41 7.20 25.07
CA LEU A 340 12.27 6.34 24.68
C LEU A 340 12.66 4.87 24.48
N PHE A 341 13.90 4.61 24.12
CA PHE A 341 14.34 3.28 23.72
C PHE A 341 15.55 2.82 24.54
N SER A 342 15.69 1.51 24.67
CA SER A 342 16.84 0.89 25.33
C SER A 342 18.14 1.13 24.55
N ALA A 343 19.29 1.08 25.24
CA ALA A 343 20.60 1.22 24.61
C ALA A 343 20.84 0.18 23.50
N GLU A 344 20.31 -1.04 23.67
CA GLU A 344 20.41 -2.11 22.65
C GLU A 344 19.60 -1.80 21.40
N GLU A 345 18.35 -1.33 21.54
CA GLU A 345 17.51 -0.92 20.41
C GLU A 345 18.14 0.24 19.65
N LEU A 346 18.69 1.21 20.37
CA LEU A 346 19.37 2.36 19.77
C LEU A 346 20.61 1.95 19.00
N ALA A 347 21.48 1.13 19.57
CA ALA A 347 22.70 0.68 18.90
C ALA A 347 22.41 -0.05 17.58
N ARG A 348 21.35 -0.89 17.57
CA ARG A 348 20.89 -1.56 16.33
C ARG A 348 20.37 -0.53 15.31
N ALA A 349 19.52 0.38 15.75
CA ALA A 349 18.93 1.39 14.88
C ALA A 349 20.00 2.37 14.33
N GLU A 350 20.95 2.80 15.14
CA GLU A 350 22.06 3.64 14.73
C GLU A 350 22.92 2.96 13.65
N THR A 351 23.24 1.67 13.84
CA THR A 351 24.02 0.89 12.88
C THR A 351 23.32 0.87 11.50
N GLU A 352 22.05 0.53 11.45
CA GLU A 352 21.28 0.50 10.19
C GLU A 352 21.07 1.91 9.63
N TRP A 353 20.80 2.89 10.48
CA TRP A 353 20.63 4.27 10.05
C TRP A 353 21.91 4.84 9.42
N GLN A 354 23.08 4.63 10.03
CA GLN A 354 24.37 5.04 9.48
C GLN A 354 24.67 4.32 8.15
N ARG A 355 24.33 3.05 8.04
CA ARG A 355 24.45 2.30 6.77
C ARG A 355 23.62 2.94 5.66
N ARG A 356 22.38 3.36 5.96
CA ARG A 356 21.49 4.03 4.99
C ARG A 356 22.00 5.42 4.61
N LEU A 357 22.46 6.18 5.57
CA LEU A 357 23.09 7.51 5.33
C LEU A 357 24.35 7.40 4.47
N ALA A 358 25.20 6.40 4.74
CA ALA A 358 26.42 6.18 3.96
C ALA A 358 26.13 5.76 2.51
N ALA A 359 25.04 5.02 2.28
CA ALA A 359 24.60 4.61 0.96
C ALA A 359 23.91 5.74 0.17
N CYS A 360 23.48 6.82 0.85
CA CYS A 360 22.78 7.94 0.25
C CYS A 360 23.76 9.03 -0.19
N PRO A 361 23.73 9.50 -1.46
CA PRO A 361 24.48 10.67 -1.89
C PRO A 361 24.23 11.87 -0.98
N GLU A 362 25.27 12.64 -0.70
CA GLU A 362 25.24 13.70 0.32
C GLU A 362 24.12 14.72 0.06
N GLU A 363 23.95 15.13 -1.19
CA GLU A 363 22.91 16.07 -1.62
C GLU A 363 21.47 15.53 -1.46
N GLN A 364 21.30 14.20 -1.36
CA GLN A 364 20.01 13.53 -1.18
C GLN A 364 19.70 13.24 0.29
N ARG A 365 20.69 13.25 1.18
CA ARG A 365 20.52 12.95 2.63
C ARG A 365 19.47 13.79 3.33
N PRO A 366 19.32 15.10 3.06
CA PRO A 366 18.23 15.87 3.67
C PRO A 366 16.84 15.29 3.37
N TYR A 367 16.63 14.77 2.18
CA TYR A 367 15.37 14.13 1.78
C TYR A 367 15.20 12.73 2.37
N LEU A 368 16.29 12.00 2.58
CA LEU A 368 16.27 10.74 3.32
C LEU A 368 15.88 10.99 4.79
N VAL A 369 16.49 11.97 5.44
CA VAL A 369 16.17 12.36 6.83
C VAL A 369 14.71 12.79 6.94
N LEU A 370 14.22 13.58 6.00
CA LEU A 370 12.85 14.10 5.99
C LEU A 370 11.81 12.98 6.02
N GLN A 371 12.01 11.87 5.28
CA GLN A 371 11.10 10.74 5.22
C GLN A 371 10.82 10.10 6.58
N TYR A 372 11.83 10.08 7.45
CA TYR A 372 11.75 9.48 8.78
C TYR A 372 11.43 10.52 9.86
N ALA A 373 11.79 11.78 9.66
CA ALA A 373 11.53 12.86 10.61
C ALA A 373 10.07 13.35 10.57
N ASN A 374 9.45 13.43 9.41
CA ASN A 374 8.07 13.90 9.25
C ASN A 374 7.04 13.10 10.05
N PRO A 375 7.08 11.76 10.13
CA PRO A 375 6.16 11.00 10.98
C PRO A 375 6.25 11.42 12.46
N VAL A 376 7.44 11.72 12.99
CA VAL A 376 7.62 12.23 14.35
C VAL A 376 6.96 13.60 14.48
N ARG A 377 7.35 14.55 13.63
CA ARG A 377 6.78 15.90 13.61
C ARG A 377 5.26 15.87 13.59
N ASN A 378 4.69 15.11 12.66
CA ASN A 378 3.25 15.07 12.46
C ASN A 378 2.51 14.43 13.66
N GLN A 379 3.03 13.33 14.21
CA GLN A 379 2.42 12.71 15.39
C GLN A 379 2.43 13.66 16.60
N TYR A 380 3.55 14.36 16.83
CA TYR A 380 3.63 15.30 17.96
C TYR A 380 2.77 16.56 17.73
N ARG A 381 2.58 17.03 16.49
CA ARG A 381 1.59 18.07 16.17
C ARG A 381 0.17 17.61 16.48
N VAL A 382 -0.19 16.39 16.12
CA VAL A 382 -1.51 15.79 16.48
C VAL A 382 -1.67 15.74 18.00
N LYS A 383 -0.67 15.24 18.73
CA LYS A 383 -0.70 15.17 20.21
C LYS A 383 -0.82 16.54 20.89
N ALA A 384 -0.21 17.57 20.30
CA ALA A 384 -0.28 18.94 20.79
C ALA A 384 -1.57 19.68 20.35
N GLY A 385 -2.44 19.05 19.56
CA GLY A 385 -3.64 19.69 19.00
C GLY A 385 -3.34 20.81 17.99
N LEU A 386 -2.13 20.82 17.43
CA LEU A 386 -1.70 21.81 16.45
C LEU A 386 -2.24 21.47 15.05
N PRO A 387 -2.41 22.45 14.16
CA PRO A 387 -2.74 22.22 12.77
C PRO A 387 -1.68 21.32 12.10
N LEU A 388 -2.13 20.41 11.28
CA LEU A 388 -1.26 19.50 10.52
C LEU A 388 -0.73 20.16 9.25
#